data_41abb8ef855336b3d05cedb7b23e7ff2
#
_entry.id   41abb8ef855336b3d05cedb7b23e7ff2
#
_cell.length_a   1.000
_cell.length_b   1.000
_cell.length_c   1.000
_cell.angle_alpha   90.00
_cell.angle_beta   90.00
_cell.angle_gamma   90.00
#
_symmetry.space_group_name_H-M   'P 1'
#
loop_
_entity.id
_entity.type
_entity.pdbx_description
1 polymer ?
#
loop_
_entity_poly.entity_id
_entity_poly.type
_entity_poly.pdbx_seq_one_letter_code
_entity_poly.pdbx_strand_id
1 'polypeptide(L)'
;GTEHLLEIYVRCGDLGKTEHAMHSLMASIAWDEARFGLPLDLERFMVVATSDFNMGAMENKGLNIFNTKYVLAKPATATDADFDAVESVIGHEYFHNWTGNRITCRDWFQLSLKEGLTVYRDQEFSMDMAGDASARAVCRIGDVKRLRAMQFPEDAGPMAHPVRPDQYVEIDNFYTPTVYEKGAEVVRMMATLVGREGLRRGMDLYFQRHDGQAVTCDDFAQAMQDASGVDLSQFRHWYDVAGTPVLDCDGQFENNVFTLTVKQSMNPPFHIPLAVKIGEREEVLSLRKKKKKFSFE
;
A
#
# COMPACT_ATOMS: atom_id res chain seq x y z
N GLY A 1 18.39 9.27 21.48
CA GLY A 1 18.09 8.98 20.09
C GLY A 1 19.23 9.42 19.18
N THR A 2 19.28 8.93 17.98
CA THR A 2 20.23 9.37 16.95
C THR A 2 19.77 10.73 16.42
N GLU A 3 20.71 11.67 16.23
CA GLU A 3 20.44 12.97 15.65
C GLU A 3 20.56 12.88 14.13
N HIS A 4 19.58 13.41 13.40
CA HIS A 4 19.55 13.41 11.94
C HIS A 4 19.38 14.83 11.40
N LEU A 5 20.09 15.16 10.33
CA LEU A 5 19.92 16.43 9.62
C LEU A 5 18.91 16.26 8.49
N LEU A 6 17.75 16.94 8.60
CA LEU A 6 16.70 16.95 7.59
C LEU A 6 16.72 18.27 6.83
N GLU A 7 16.76 18.24 5.51
CA GLU A 7 16.87 19.42 4.67
C GLU A 7 15.86 19.38 3.51
N ILE A 8 15.15 20.50 3.29
CA ILE A 8 14.27 20.69 2.14
C ILE A 8 14.80 21.86 1.31
N TYR A 9 15.21 21.58 0.10
CA TYR A 9 15.74 22.56 -0.84
C TYR A 9 14.66 23.03 -1.80
N VAL A 10 14.42 24.34 -1.84
CA VAL A 10 13.41 24.98 -2.69
C VAL A 10 13.98 26.20 -3.40
N ARG A 11 13.29 26.73 -4.37
CA ARG A 11 13.67 27.99 -5.03
C ARG A 11 13.65 29.15 -4.03
N CYS A 12 14.45 30.17 -4.32
CA CYS A 12 14.43 31.43 -3.58
C CYS A 12 13.00 32.02 -3.62
N GLY A 13 12.46 32.36 -2.45
CA GLY A 13 11.09 32.86 -2.28
C GLY A 13 10.02 31.80 -1.92
N ASP A 14 10.35 30.51 -1.98
CA ASP A 14 9.41 29.42 -1.60
C ASP A 14 9.65 28.87 -0.18
N LEU A 15 10.66 29.34 0.54
CA LEU A 15 11.00 28.86 1.87
C LEU A 15 9.81 28.88 2.86
N GLY A 16 9.02 29.96 2.85
CA GLY A 16 7.85 30.08 3.73
C GLY A 16 6.65 29.15 3.39
N LYS A 17 6.84 28.19 2.46
CA LYS A 17 5.81 27.22 2.04
C LYS A 17 6.19 25.77 2.37
N THR A 18 7.32 25.55 3.09
CA THR A 18 7.90 24.21 3.32
C THR A 18 7.62 23.65 4.71
N GLU A 19 7.01 24.41 5.59
CA GLU A 19 6.81 24.05 6.99
C GLU A 19 6.04 22.73 7.14
N HIS A 20 4.94 22.58 6.40
CA HIS A 20 4.13 21.37 6.45
C HIS A 20 4.89 20.14 5.92
N ALA A 21 5.64 20.28 4.83
CA ALA A 21 6.46 19.20 4.30
C ALA A 21 7.54 18.73 5.30
N MET A 22 8.18 19.67 6.03
CA MET A 22 9.14 19.32 7.08
C MET A 22 8.46 18.59 8.25
N HIS A 23 7.30 19.06 8.70
CA HIS A 23 6.53 18.38 9.74
C HIS A 23 6.10 16.98 9.29
N SER A 24 5.65 16.81 8.03
CA SER A 24 5.28 15.53 7.46
C SER A 24 6.47 14.57 7.40
N LEU A 25 7.65 15.04 7.04
CA LEU A 25 8.87 14.22 7.03
C LEU A 25 9.24 13.76 8.46
N MET A 26 9.21 14.66 9.43
CA MET A 26 9.47 14.31 10.83
C MET A 26 8.46 13.31 11.37
N ALA A 27 7.16 13.49 11.03
CA ALA A 27 6.10 12.57 11.41
C ALA A 27 6.26 11.19 10.77
N SER A 28 6.68 11.13 9.50
CA SER A 28 6.93 9.87 8.78
C SER A 28 8.06 9.06 9.43
N ILE A 29 9.15 9.72 9.81
CA ILE A 29 10.28 9.10 10.54
C ILE A 29 9.78 8.52 11.86
N ALA A 30 9.10 9.33 12.67
CA ALA A 30 8.62 8.93 13.98
C ALA A 30 7.59 7.77 13.89
N TRP A 31 6.71 7.82 12.89
CA TRP A 31 5.71 6.77 12.67
C TRP A 31 6.36 5.44 12.26
N ASP A 32 7.34 5.48 11.37
CA ASP A 32 8.02 4.28 10.88
C ASP A 32 8.80 3.58 12.01
N GLU A 33 9.51 4.37 12.82
CA GLU A 33 10.19 3.87 14.00
C GLU A 33 9.22 3.26 15.02
N ALA A 34 8.10 3.92 15.29
CA ALA A 34 7.11 3.44 16.24
C ALA A 34 6.34 2.22 15.71
N ARG A 35 5.96 2.24 14.44
CA ARG A 35 5.10 1.23 13.82
C ARG A 35 5.84 -0.05 13.45
N PHE A 36 7.06 0.08 12.89
CA PHE A 36 7.83 -1.02 12.33
C PHE A 36 9.22 -1.20 12.97
N GLY A 37 9.63 -0.30 13.84
CA GLY A 37 10.97 -0.36 14.43
C GLY A 37 12.07 -0.08 13.40
N LEU A 38 11.78 0.70 12.38
CA LEU A 38 12.68 1.00 11.26
C LEU A 38 13.30 2.39 11.43
N PRO A 39 14.50 2.49 12.01
CA PRO A 39 15.15 3.78 12.16
C PRO A 39 15.64 4.31 10.82
N LEU A 40 15.74 5.65 10.71
CA LEU A 40 16.44 6.27 9.61
C LEU A 40 17.94 5.90 9.71
N ASP A 41 18.47 5.30 8.65
CA ASP A 41 19.86 4.82 8.56
C ASP A 41 20.84 5.84 7.97
N LEU A 42 20.40 7.10 7.80
CA LEU A 42 21.17 8.19 7.21
C LEU A 42 21.38 9.32 8.22
N GLU A 43 22.59 9.84 8.33
CA GLU A 43 22.87 11.04 9.12
C GLU A 43 22.19 12.29 8.53
N ARG A 44 22.04 12.31 7.20
CA ARG A 44 21.42 13.41 6.44
C ARG A 44 20.36 12.87 5.49
N PHE A 45 19.18 13.49 5.49
CA PHE A 45 18.09 13.20 4.55
C PHE A 45 17.65 14.50 3.85
N MET A 46 17.67 14.48 2.53
CA MET A 46 17.44 15.68 1.71
C MET A 46 16.22 15.48 0.80
N VAL A 47 15.44 16.53 0.65
CA VAL A 47 14.34 16.67 -0.30
C VAL A 47 14.63 17.88 -1.20
N VAL A 48 14.61 17.69 -2.50
CA VAL A 48 14.77 18.77 -3.49
C VAL A 48 13.48 18.93 -4.27
N ALA A 49 12.85 20.10 -4.17
CA ALA A 49 11.62 20.42 -4.90
C ALA A 49 11.92 21.14 -6.21
N THR A 50 11.42 20.60 -7.32
CA THR A 50 11.54 21.19 -8.65
C THR A 50 10.18 21.31 -9.34
N SER A 51 9.96 22.37 -10.11
CA SER A 51 8.71 22.58 -10.88
C SER A 51 8.69 21.81 -12.19
N ASP A 52 9.86 21.38 -12.67
CA ASP A 52 10.01 20.68 -13.96
C ASP A 52 10.24 19.20 -13.72
N PHE A 53 9.28 18.55 -13.05
CA PHE A 53 9.31 17.13 -12.73
C PHE A 53 8.04 16.44 -13.23
N ASN A 54 8.20 15.38 -14.02
CA ASN A 54 7.08 14.74 -14.71
C ASN A 54 6.23 13.83 -13.79
N MET A 55 6.81 13.38 -12.67
CA MET A 55 6.16 12.52 -11.68
C MET A 55 5.79 13.32 -10.43
N GLY A 56 5.22 12.66 -9.43
CA GLY A 56 4.97 13.24 -8.11
C GLY A 56 6.26 13.46 -7.35
N ALA A 57 7.01 12.40 -7.17
CA ALA A 57 8.31 12.42 -6.52
C ALA A 57 9.15 11.19 -6.92
N MET A 58 10.37 11.08 -6.39
CA MET A 58 11.27 9.96 -6.57
C MET A 58 12.12 9.77 -5.32
N GLU A 59 12.17 8.55 -4.84
CA GLU A 59 12.78 8.12 -3.59
C GLU A 59 14.31 7.96 -3.61
N ASN A 60 15.05 8.65 -4.46
CA ASN A 60 16.52 8.51 -4.49
C ASN A 60 17.11 8.56 -3.07
N LYS A 61 17.80 7.51 -2.66
CA LYS A 61 18.24 7.33 -1.27
C LYS A 61 19.05 8.52 -0.77
N GLY A 62 18.55 9.17 0.28
CA GLY A 62 19.19 10.32 0.91
C GLY A 62 19.01 11.66 0.20
N LEU A 63 18.49 11.67 -1.04
CA LEU A 63 18.19 12.88 -1.80
C LEU A 63 16.96 12.67 -2.69
N ASN A 64 15.78 12.74 -2.09
CA ASN A 64 14.53 12.60 -2.80
C ASN A 64 14.27 13.83 -3.70
N ILE A 65 13.71 13.60 -4.88
CA ILE A 65 13.32 14.68 -5.81
C ILE A 65 11.82 14.75 -5.88
N PHE A 66 11.25 15.94 -5.71
CA PHE A 66 9.82 16.17 -5.65
C PHE A 66 9.36 17.19 -6.68
N ASN A 67 8.20 16.96 -7.26
CA ASN A 67 7.43 18.04 -7.85
C ASN A 67 7.04 19.03 -6.74
N THR A 68 7.22 20.31 -6.97
CA THR A 68 6.87 21.39 -6.02
C THR A 68 5.44 21.29 -5.49
N LYS A 69 4.52 20.72 -6.24
CA LYS A 69 3.12 20.47 -5.84
C LYS A 69 3.01 19.68 -4.53
N TYR A 70 3.96 18.79 -4.27
CA TYR A 70 3.94 17.89 -3.09
C TYR A 70 4.93 18.30 -2.00
N VAL A 71 5.42 19.55 -2.05
CA VAL A 71 6.27 20.14 -1.01
C VAL A 71 5.75 21.50 -0.57
N LEU A 72 5.25 22.30 -1.53
CA LEU A 72 4.91 23.70 -1.26
C LEU A 72 3.44 23.87 -0.94
N ALA A 73 3.13 24.17 0.30
CA ALA A 73 1.77 24.52 0.75
C ALA A 73 1.79 25.79 1.62
N LYS A 74 0.85 26.69 1.37
CA LYS A 74 0.68 27.92 2.13
C LYS A 74 -0.78 28.04 2.58
N PRO A 75 -1.07 28.24 3.88
CA PRO A 75 -2.45 28.32 4.40
C PRO A 75 -3.38 29.29 3.69
N ALA A 76 -2.81 30.38 3.12
CA ALA A 76 -3.61 31.37 2.40
C ALA A 76 -4.08 30.93 0.99
N THR A 77 -3.51 29.86 0.41
CA THR A 77 -3.75 29.45 -0.99
C THR A 77 -3.91 27.95 -1.20
N ALA A 78 -3.44 27.09 -0.28
CA ALA A 78 -3.58 25.66 -0.33
C ALA A 78 -4.91 25.21 0.30
N THR A 79 -5.50 24.15 -0.23
CA THR A 79 -6.66 23.47 0.36
C THR A 79 -6.23 22.39 1.33
N ASP A 80 -7.17 21.88 2.14
CA ASP A 80 -6.89 20.71 3.01
C ASP A 80 -6.37 19.52 2.18
N ALA A 81 -6.95 19.28 1.00
CA ALA A 81 -6.50 18.22 0.10
C ALA A 81 -5.05 18.42 -0.41
N ASP A 82 -4.58 19.65 -0.54
CA ASP A 82 -3.17 19.93 -0.87
C ASP A 82 -2.26 19.59 0.29
N PHE A 83 -2.65 19.89 1.53
CA PHE A 83 -1.90 19.51 2.72
C PHE A 83 -1.86 18.00 2.91
N ASP A 84 -3.01 17.31 2.76
CA ASP A 84 -3.08 15.83 2.81
C ASP A 84 -2.18 15.19 1.74
N ALA A 85 -2.15 15.74 0.53
CA ALA A 85 -1.31 15.26 -0.55
C ALA A 85 0.18 15.45 -0.27
N VAL A 86 0.59 16.57 0.33
CA VAL A 86 1.99 16.79 0.76
C VAL A 86 2.37 15.75 1.81
N GLU A 87 1.55 15.54 2.84
CA GLU A 87 1.80 14.56 3.90
C GLU A 87 1.95 13.14 3.33
N SER A 88 1.00 12.73 2.49
CA SER A 88 0.97 11.38 1.90
C SER A 88 2.19 11.13 1.02
N VAL A 89 2.56 12.05 0.12
CA VAL A 89 3.69 11.85 -0.81
C VAL A 89 5.03 11.95 -0.09
N ILE A 90 5.20 12.87 0.87
CA ILE A 90 6.40 12.92 1.73
C ILE A 90 6.57 11.59 2.49
N GLY A 91 5.49 11.06 3.05
CA GLY A 91 5.49 9.76 3.73
C GLY A 91 5.85 8.62 2.77
N HIS A 92 5.23 8.58 1.59
CA HIS A 92 5.49 7.57 0.56
C HIS A 92 6.99 7.50 0.21
N GLU A 93 7.61 8.62 -0.16
CA GLU A 93 9.02 8.64 -0.54
C GLU A 93 9.95 8.32 0.64
N TYR A 94 9.59 8.76 1.86
CA TYR A 94 10.35 8.38 3.05
C TYR A 94 10.28 6.87 3.31
N PHE A 95 9.10 6.26 3.21
CA PHE A 95 8.94 4.82 3.47
C PHE A 95 9.67 3.94 2.47
N HIS A 96 9.90 4.43 1.26
CA HIS A 96 10.78 3.78 0.29
C HIS A 96 12.22 3.62 0.80
N ASN A 97 12.66 4.37 1.80
CA ASN A 97 14.00 4.20 2.35
C ASN A 97 14.28 2.74 2.76
N TRP A 98 13.27 2.05 3.30
CA TRP A 98 13.30 0.62 3.57
C TRP A 98 12.68 -0.22 2.45
N THR A 99 11.46 0.09 2.04
CA THR A 99 10.70 -0.68 1.04
C THR A 99 10.91 -0.12 -0.37
N GLY A 100 12.06 -0.37 -0.93
CA GLY A 100 12.52 0.08 -2.25
C GLY A 100 14.01 0.33 -2.31
N ASN A 101 14.59 0.96 -1.28
CA ASN A 101 16.02 1.30 -1.25
C ASN A 101 16.85 0.25 -0.52
N ARG A 102 16.62 0.00 0.77
CA ARG A 102 17.36 -1.03 1.51
C ARG A 102 17.00 -2.43 1.05
N ILE A 103 15.73 -2.68 0.83
CA ILE A 103 15.27 -3.90 0.14
C ILE A 103 14.73 -3.46 -1.21
N THR A 104 15.43 -3.80 -2.28
CA THR A 104 15.08 -3.34 -3.62
C THR A 104 14.44 -4.45 -4.47
N CYS A 105 13.85 -4.06 -5.59
CA CYS A 105 13.27 -5.00 -6.56
C CYS A 105 14.39 -5.66 -7.37
N ARG A 106 14.31 -7.00 -7.53
CA ARG A 106 15.25 -7.76 -8.36
C ARG A 106 15.22 -7.32 -9.83
N ASP A 107 14.04 -7.00 -10.32
CA ASP A 107 13.78 -6.60 -11.70
C ASP A 107 12.51 -5.73 -11.77
N TRP A 108 12.24 -5.13 -12.93
CA TRP A 108 11.09 -4.25 -13.13
C TRP A 108 9.73 -4.92 -12.96
N PHE A 109 9.62 -6.24 -13.20
CA PHE A 109 8.37 -6.97 -12.99
C PHE A 109 7.95 -7.02 -11.52
N GLN A 110 8.89 -6.83 -10.60
CA GLN A 110 8.65 -6.79 -9.16
C GLN A 110 8.24 -5.41 -8.64
N LEU A 111 7.98 -4.43 -9.50
CA LEU A 111 7.80 -3.03 -9.09
C LEU A 111 6.75 -2.85 -7.98
N SER A 112 5.65 -3.60 -8.01
CA SER A 112 4.61 -3.56 -6.96
C SER A 112 5.13 -3.99 -5.59
N LEU A 113 6.24 -4.73 -5.51
CA LEU A 113 6.89 -5.07 -4.25
C LEU A 113 7.30 -3.81 -3.47
N LYS A 114 7.80 -2.79 -4.17
CA LYS A 114 8.09 -1.52 -3.51
C LYS A 114 6.90 -0.57 -3.55
N GLU A 115 6.26 -0.37 -4.69
CA GLU A 115 5.20 0.61 -4.84
C GLU A 115 3.92 0.21 -4.10
N GLY A 116 3.41 -0.99 -4.33
CA GLY A 116 2.20 -1.48 -3.66
C GLY A 116 2.36 -1.57 -2.14
N LEU A 117 3.53 -2.04 -1.67
CA LEU A 117 3.82 -2.09 -0.24
C LEU A 117 3.95 -0.68 0.36
N THR A 118 4.58 0.25 -0.35
CA THR A 118 4.77 1.62 0.13
C THR A 118 3.47 2.41 0.09
N VAL A 119 2.61 2.25 -0.92
CA VAL A 119 1.24 2.82 -0.92
C VAL A 119 0.42 2.26 0.24
N TYR A 120 0.50 0.98 0.55
CA TYR A 120 -0.14 0.44 1.74
C TYR A 120 0.35 1.12 3.03
N ARG A 121 1.66 1.39 3.13
CA ARG A 121 2.27 2.04 4.30
C ARG A 121 1.88 3.51 4.40
N ASP A 122 1.88 4.27 3.30
CA ASP A 122 1.47 5.67 3.30
C ASP A 122 -0.02 5.85 3.61
N GLN A 123 -0.89 4.96 3.13
CA GLN A 123 -2.31 4.93 3.49
C GLN A 123 -2.51 4.66 4.99
N GLU A 124 -1.77 3.70 5.58
CA GLU A 124 -1.82 3.45 7.03
C GLU A 124 -1.29 4.64 7.84
N PHE A 125 -0.23 5.29 7.35
CA PHE A 125 0.32 6.51 7.94
C PHE A 125 -0.70 7.64 7.93
N SER A 126 -1.27 7.98 6.78
CA SER A 126 -2.27 9.05 6.66
C SER A 126 -3.50 8.77 7.54
N MET A 127 -3.96 7.52 7.62
CA MET A 127 -5.03 7.12 8.54
C MET A 127 -4.64 7.30 10.01
N ASP A 128 -3.40 6.99 10.40
CA ASP A 128 -2.93 7.16 11.79
C ASP A 128 -2.75 8.65 12.13
N MET A 129 -2.30 9.48 11.18
CA MET A 129 -2.18 10.94 11.35
C MET A 129 -3.52 11.64 11.44
N ALA A 130 -4.55 11.14 10.78
CA ALA A 130 -5.92 11.68 10.86
C ALA A 130 -6.53 11.63 12.28
N GLY A 131 -6.04 10.79 13.16
CA GLY A 131 -6.24 10.78 14.61
C GLY A 131 -7.41 9.93 15.08
N ASP A 132 -8.65 10.22 14.73
CA ASP A 132 -9.82 9.49 15.25
C ASP A 132 -10.38 8.45 14.24
N ALA A 133 -11.28 7.59 14.72
CA ALA A 133 -11.85 6.53 13.90
C ALA A 133 -12.66 7.05 12.69
N SER A 134 -13.33 8.20 12.83
CA SER A 134 -14.11 8.79 11.73
C SER A 134 -13.21 9.36 10.66
N ALA A 135 -12.16 10.09 11.04
CA ALA A 135 -11.17 10.65 10.13
C ALA A 135 -10.40 9.53 9.40
N ARG A 136 -10.00 8.47 10.11
CA ARG A 136 -9.43 7.24 9.50
C ARG A 136 -10.35 6.64 8.43
N ALA A 137 -11.66 6.55 8.72
CA ALA A 137 -12.63 6.02 7.75
C ALA A 137 -12.76 6.93 6.51
N VAL A 138 -12.68 8.25 6.69
CA VAL A 138 -12.71 9.22 5.57
C VAL A 138 -11.48 9.04 4.67
N CYS A 139 -10.26 8.90 5.22
CA CYS A 139 -9.05 8.59 4.46
C CYS A 139 -9.26 7.30 3.64
N ARG A 140 -9.71 6.23 4.30
CA ARG A 140 -9.96 4.94 3.62
C ARG A 140 -11.01 5.03 2.50
N ILE A 141 -12.06 5.81 2.68
CA ILE A 141 -13.06 6.07 1.62
C ILE A 141 -12.40 6.76 0.43
N GLY A 142 -11.46 7.68 0.67
CA GLY A 142 -10.67 8.34 -0.37
C GLY A 142 -9.87 7.32 -1.20
N ASP A 143 -9.14 6.42 -0.54
CA ASP A 143 -8.36 5.35 -1.20
C ASP A 143 -9.26 4.44 -2.06
N VAL A 144 -10.40 4.00 -1.49
CA VAL A 144 -11.36 3.17 -2.22
C VAL A 144 -11.96 3.89 -3.43
N LYS A 145 -12.24 5.20 -3.30
CA LYS A 145 -12.70 6.00 -4.44
C LYS A 145 -11.65 6.06 -5.55
N ARG A 146 -10.38 6.27 -5.20
CA ARG A 146 -9.26 6.27 -6.16
C ARG A 146 -9.12 4.91 -6.85
N LEU A 147 -9.09 3.82 -6.09
CA LEU A 147 -9.05 2.45 -6.62
C LEU A 147 -10.18 2.21 -7.63
N ARG A 148 -11.42 2.55 -7.26
CA ARG A 148 -12.60 2.33 -8.12
C ARG A 148 -12.64 3.25 -9.34
N ALA A 149 -12.14 4.47 -9.25
CA ALA A 149 -12.15 5.44 -10.35
C ALA A 149 -11.04 5.19 -11.37
N MET A 150 -9.89 4.67 -10.95
CA MET A 150 -8.71 4.52 -11.80
C MET A 150 -8.39 3.06 -12.12
N GLN A 151 -8.28 2.20 -11.09
CA GLN A 151 -7.78 0.85 -11.27
C GLN A 151 -8.85 -0.13 -11.78
N PHE A 152 -10.10 -0.04 -11.33
CA PHE A 152 -11.16 -0.90 -11.84
C PHE A 152 -11.42 -0.72 -13.35
N PRO A 153 -11.45 0.51 -13.90
CA PRO A 153 -11.50 0.71 -15.35
C PRO A 153 -10.28 0.15 -16.09
N GLU A 154 -9.07 0.25 -15.51
CA GLU A 154 -7.86 -0.35 -16.08
C GLU A 154 -7.99 -1.87 -16.17
N ASP A 155 -8.42 -2.53 -15.10
CA ASP A 155 -8.64 -3.98 -15.03
C ASP A 155 -9.76 -4.49 -15.96
N ALA A 156 -10.73 -3.64 -16.26
CA ALA A 156 -11.87 -3.95 -17.14
C ALA A 156 -11.61 -3.59 -18.62
N GLY A 157 -10.49 -2.94 -18.92
CA GLY A 157 -10.16 -2.42 -20.24
C GLY A 157 -9.06 -3.19 -20.97
N PRO A 158 -8.66 -2.71 -22.15
CA PRO A 158 -7.59 -3.33 -22.97
C PRO A 158 -6.21 -3.22 -22.34
N MET A 159 -6.04 -2.37 -21.33
CA MET A 159 -4.78 -2.18 -20.59
C MET A 159 -4.68 -3.07 -19.35
N ALA A 160 -5.62 -4.00 -19.16
CA ALA A 160 -5.59 -4.93 -18.02
C ALA A 160 -4.29 -5.74 -17.99
N HIS A 161 -3.65 -5.79 -16.83
CA HIS A 161 -2.41 -6.54 -16.61
C HIS A 161 -2.34 -7.01 -15.16
N PRO A 162 -1.51 -8.02 -14.84
CA PRO A 162 -1.28 -8.45 -13.47
C PRO A 162 -0.62 -7.36 -12.61
N VAL A 163 -0.75 -7.47 -11.30
CA VAL A 163 -0.01 -6.64 -10.33
C VAL A 163 1.50 -6.81 -10.48
N ARG A 164 1.93 -8.06 -10.81
CA ARG A 164 3.27 -8.39 -11.28
C ARG A 164 3.20 -8.61 -12.79
N PRO A 165 3.42 -7.57 -13.62
CA PRO A 165 3.39 -7.70 -15.07
C PRO A 165 4.43 -8.70 -15.56
N ASP A 166 4.17 -9.34 -16.69
CA ASP A 166 5.05 -10.32 -17.32
C ASP A 166 5.65 -9.84 -18.65
N GLN A 167 5.19 -8.67 -19.12
CA GLN A 167 5.66 -8.04 -20.36
C GLN A 167 5.53 -6.53 -20.30
N TYR A 168 6.30 -5.81 -21.11
CA TYR A 168 6.22 -4.36 -21.30
C TYR A 168 6.76 -3.96 -22.68
N VAL A 169 6.36 -2.78 -23.15
CA VAL A 169 6.92 -2.14 -24.36
C VAL A 169 7.95 -1.08 -23.93
N GLU A 170 7.59 -0.27 -22.95
CA GLU A 170 8.45 0.76 -22.36
C GLU A 170 8.40 0.66 -20.83
N ILE A 171 9.49 1.02 -20.15
CA ILE A 171 9.60 0.93 -18.68
C ILE A 171 8.49 1.75 -18.00
N ASP A 172 8.14 2.91 -18.54
CA ASP A 172 7.07 3.76 -18.01
C ASP A 172 5.70 3.05 -17.94
N ASN A 173 5.51 1.96 -18.70
CA ASN A 173 4.28 1.15 -18.65
C ASN A 173 4.08 0.41 -17.33
N PHE A 174 5.10 0.29 -16.47
CA PHE A 174 4.96 -0.32 -15.14
C PHE A 174 4.30 0.60 -14.10
N TYR A 175 4.30 1.91 -14.30
CA TYR A 175 3.79 2.90 -13.33
C TYR A 175 2.28 3.09 -13.48
N THR A 176 1.51 2.11 -13.03
CA THR A 176 0.06 2.01 -13.27
C THR A 176 -0.75 1.94 -11.97
N PRO A 177 -2.04 2.34 -11.98
CA PRO A 177 -2.94 2.11 -10.85
C PRO A 177 -3.01 0.65 -10.39
N THR A 178 -2.81 -0.31 -11.30
CA THR A 178 -2.76 -1.73 -10.94
C THR A 178 -1.54 -2.05 -10.09
N VAL A 179 -0.36 -1.58 -10.47
CA VAL A 179 0.89 -1.83 -9.72
C VAL A 179 0.86 -1.14 -8.36
N TYR A 180 0.35 0.09 -8.27
CA TYR A 180 0.31 0.92 -7.07
C TYR A 180 -0.91 0.60 -6.20
N GLU A 181 -2.11 0.94 -6.66
CA GLU A 181 -3.34 0.91 -5.84
C GLU A 181 -3.83 -0.53 -5.62
N LYS A 182 -3.91 -1.36 -6.66
CA LYS A 182 -4.27 -2.77 -6.50
C LYS A 182 -3.15 -3.53 -5.77
N GLY A 183 -1.88 -3.19 -6.00
CA GLY A 183 -0.75 -3.71 -5.24
C GLY A 183 -0.91 -3.46 -3.74
N ALA A 184 -1.28 -2.25 -3.33
CA ALA A 184 -1.57 -1.91 -1.94
C ALA A 184 -2.75 -2.71 -1.37
N GLU A 185 -3.83 -2.90 -2.16
CA GLU A 185 -4.97 -3.72 -1.74
C GLU A 185 -4.61 -5.21 -1.61
N VAL A 186 -3.69 -5.73 -2.43
CA VAL A 186 -3.14 -7.09 -2.26
C VAL A 186 -2.42 -7.22 -0.92
N VAL A 187 -1.58 -6.25 -0.56
CA VAL A 187 -0.94 -6.22 0.77
C VAL A 187 -1.98 -6.10 1.88
N ARG A 188 -3.02 -5.27 1.72
CA ARG A 188 -4.10 -5.11 2.69
C ARG A 188 -4.91 -6.40 2.88
N MET A 189 -5.23 -7.11 1.81
CA MET A 189 -5.90 -8.42 1.89
C MET A 189 -5.01 -9.46 2.58
N MET A 190 -3.71 -9.45 2.30
CA MET A 190 -2.75 -10.30 3.00
C MET A 190 -2.74 -9.99 4.50
N ALA A 191 -2.70 -8.70 4.87
CA ALA A 191 -2.81 -8.25 6.27
C ALA A 191 -4.10 -8.73 6.93
N THR A 192 -5.23 -8.76 6.20
CA THR A 192 -6.50 -9.28 6.69
C THR A 192 -6.43 -10.79 6.96
N LEU A 193 -5.74 -11.56 6.11
CA LEU A 193 -5.59 -13.01 6.29
C LEU A 193 -4.68 -13.38 7.45
N VAL A 194 -3.55 -12.68 7.59
CA VAL A 194 -2.55 -13.02 8.62
C VAL A 194 -2.81 -12.31 9.96
N GLY A 195 -3.71 -11.33 9.95
CA GLY A 195 -3.98 -10.46 11.11
C GLY A 195 -2.90 -9.41 11.32
N ARG A 196 -3.22 -8.37 12.12
CA ARG A 196 -2.33 -7.23 12.38
C ARG A 196 -0.97 -7.64 12.97
N GLU A 197 -0.98 -8.54 13.95
CA GLU A 197 0.25 -9.05 14.56
C GLU A 197 1.03 -9.96 13.62
N GLY A 198 0.33 -10.78 12.82
CA GLY A 198 0.95 -11.62 11.80
C GLY A 198 1.64 -10.79 10.74
N LEU A 199 1.02 -9.71 10.27
CA LEU A 199 1.64 -8.76 9.35
C LEU A 199 2.89 -8.13 9.97
N ARG A 200 2.81 -7.68 11.23
CA ARG A 200 3.97 -7.08 11.90
C ARG A 200 5.14 -8.07 11.98
N ARG A 201 4.92 -9.30 12.43
CA ARG A 201 5.98 -10.33 12.46
C ARG A 201 6.50 -10.66 11.07
N GLY A 202 5.60 -10.67 10.05
CA GLY A 202 5.99 -10.88 8.66
C GLY A 202 6.89 -9.78 8.11
N MET A 203 6.57 -8.52 8.41
CA MET A 203 7.42 -7.38 8.06
C MET A 203 8.78 -7.45 8.75
N ASP A 204 8.82 -7.74 10.07
CA ASP A 204 10.08 -7.90 10.80
C ASP A 204 10.95 -9.01 10.17
N LEU A 205 10.34 -10.13 9.81
CA LEU A 205 11.05 -11.24 9.16
C LEU A 205 11.52 -10.87 7.75
N TYR A 206 10.71 -10.12 6.98
CA TYR A 206 11.07 -9.63 5.66
C TYR A 206 12.29 -8.69 5.72
N PHE A 207 12.28 -7.73 6.64
CA PHE A 207 13.42 -6.83 6.83
C PHE A 207 14.67 -7.59 7.31
N GLN A 208 14.52 -8.50 8.27
CA GLN A 208 15.65 -9.29 8.78
C GLN A 208 16.30 -10.16 7.70
N ARG A 209 15.49 -10.77 6.82
CA ARG A 209 15.99 -11.69 5.78
C ARG A 209 16.61 -10.98 4.59
N HIS A 210 16.08 -9.81 4.24
CA HIS A 210 16.30 -9.25 2.92
C HIS A 210 16.95 -7.86 2.93
N ASP A 211 17.34 -7.35 4.08
CA ASP A 211 18.07 -6.08 4.16
C ASP A 211 19.33 -6.13 3.28
N GLY A 212 19.50 -5.11 2.43
CA GLY A 212 20.59 -5.02 1.46
C GLY A 212 20.46 -5.94 0.23
N GLN A 213 19.29 -6.56 0.01
CA GLN A 213 19.07 -7.49 -1.10
C GLN A 213 18.09 -6.95 -2.14
N ALA A 214 18.18 -7.52 -3.35
CA ALA A 214 17.22 -7.36 -4.44
C ALA A 214 16.33 -8.60 -4.52
N VAL A 215 15.03 -8.45 -4.27
CA VAL A 215 14.09 -9.55 -4.03
C VAL A 215 12.81 -9.44 -4.86
N THR A 216 11.90 -10.40 -4.69
CA THR A 216 10.67 -10.56 -5.46
C THR A 216 9.42 -10.41 -4.60
N CYS A 217 8.25 -10.26 -5.23
CA CYS A 217 6.95 -10.33 -4.55
C CYS A 217 6.75 -11.67 -3.84
N ASP A 218 7.32 -12.75 -4.37
CA ASP A 218 7.24 -14.08 -3.73
C ASP A 218 8.05 -14.17 -2.45
N ASP A 219 9.21 -13.49 -2.36
CA ASP A 219 10.01 -13.42 -1.13
C ASP A 219 9.25 -12.69 -0.02
N PHE A 220 8.54 -11.62 -0.36
CA PHE A 220 7.65 -10.91 0.58
C PHE A 220 6.51 -11.81 1.07
N ALA A 221 5.77 -12.43 0.14
CA ALA A 221 4.67 -13.34 0.49
C ALA A 221 5.16 -14.53 1.33
N GLN A 222 6.38 -15.04 1.06
CA GLN A 222 6.98 -16.12 1.82
C GLN A 222 7.31 -15.70 3.26
N ALA A 223 7.85 -14.50 3.46
CA ALA A 223 8.10 -13.95 4.80
C ALA A 223 6.80 -13.83 5.61
N MET A 224 5.71 -13.36 4.98
CA MET A 224 4.39 -13.28 5.62
C MET A 224 3.84 -14.67 5.99
N GLN A 225 3.96 -15.64 5.09
CA GLN A 225 3.55 -17.03 5.33
C GLN A 225 4.33 -17.65 6.49
N ASP A 226 5.65 -17.53 6.48
CA ASP A 226 6.52 -18.15 7.49
C ASP A 226 6.30 -17.58 8.89
N ALA A 227 6.10 -16.25 8.97
CA ALA A 227 5.89 -15.58 10.26
C ALA A 227 4.49 -15.80 10.85
N SER A 228 3.48 -16.00 10.00
CA SER A 228 2.08 -16.15 10.42
C SER A 228 1.61 -17.60 10.52
N GLY A 229 2.25 -18.52 9.80
CA GLY A 229 1.77 -19.88 9.60
C GLY A 229 0.58 -20.02 8.67
N VAL A 230 0.13 -18.93 8.04
CA VAL A 230 -0.99 -18.92 7.08
C VAL A 230 -0.47 -19.32 5.71
N ASP A 231 -1.06 -20.36 5.09
CA ASP A 231 -0.72 -20.74 3.72
C ASP A 231 -1.19 -19.67 2.72
N LEU A 232 -0.23 -19.01 2.06
CA LEU A 232 -0.45 -17.97 1.05
C LEU A 232 -0.15 -18.46 -0.37
N SER A 233 0.08 -19.75 -0.61
CA SER A 233 0.42 -20.27 -1.95
C SER A 233 -0.61 -19.93 -3.01
N GLN A 234 -1.90 -20.12 -2.73
CA GLN A 234 -2.98 -19.73 -3.65
C GLN A 234 -3.18 -18.20 -3.69
N PHE A 235 -2.84 -17.49 -2.63
CA PHE A 235 -2.96 -16.03 -2.57
C PHE A 235 -2.07 -15.33 -3.61
N ARG A 236 -0.97 -15.96 -4.02
CA ARG A 236 -0.05 -15.42 -5.05
C ARG A 236 -0.71 -15.19 -6.40
N HIS A 237 -1.85 -15.82 -6.70
CA HIS A 237 -2.64 -15.51 -7.90
C HIS A 237 -3.02 -14.02 -8.02
N TRP A 238 -3.10 -13.28 -6.89
CA TRP A 238 -3.33 -11.84 -6.92
C TRP A 238 -2.21 -11.06 -7.59
N TYR A 239 -0.98 -11.58 -7.57
CA TYR A 239 0.16 -10.99 -8.27
C TYR A 239 0.19 -11.36 -9.75
N ASP A 240 -0.26 -12.57 -10.12
CA ASP A 240 0.01 -13.16 -11.43
C ASP A 240 -1.18 -13.09 -12.41
N VAL A 241 -2.38 -12.79 -11.92
CA VAL A 241 -3.60 -12.85 -12.74
C VAL A 241 -4.29 -11.48 -12.77
N ALA A 242 -4.49 -10.95 -13.98
CA ALA A 242 -5.24 -9.70 -14.20
C ALA A 242 -6.74 -9.87 -13.92
N GLY A 243 -7.42 -8.77 -13.73
CA GLY A 243 -8.87 -8.70 -13.56
C GLY A 243 -9.31 -8.61 -12.10
N THR A 244 -10.53 -8.12 -11.92
CA THR A 244 -11.16 -7.92 -10.61
C THR A 244 -12.17 -9.04 -10.34
N PRO A 245 -12.06 -9.78 -9.21
CA PRO A 245 -13.05 -10.78 -8.85
C PRO A 245 -14.45 -10.19 -8.66
N VAL A 246 -15.45 -10.84 -9.23
CA VAL A 246 -16.86 -10.59 -8.94
C VAL A 246 -17.36 -11.72 -8.05
N LEU A 247 -17.99 -11.36 -6.94
CA LEU A 247 -18.59 -12.30 -5.99
C LEU A 247 -20.11 -12.28 -6.13
N ASP A 248 -20.68 -13.46 -6.42
CA ASP A 248 -22.13 -13.72 -6.38
C ASP A 248 -22.45 -14.37 -5.03
N CYS A 249 -23.25 -13.69 -4.21
CA CYS A 249 -23.58 -14.07 -2.85
C CYS A 249 -25.08 -14.35 -2.71
N ASP A 250 -25.43 -15.52 -2.20
CA ASP A 250 -26.82 -15.94 -1.91
C ASP A 250 -26.92 -16.40 -0.44
N GLY A 251 -27.86 -15.82 0.30
CA GLY A 251 -28.09 -16.09 1.71
C GLY A 251 -29.45 -16.79 1.95
N GLN A 252 -29.44 -17.87 2.74
CA GLN A 252 -30.65 -18.61 3.11
C GLN A 252 -30.67 -18.81 4.63
N PHE A 253 -31.82 -18.59 5.25
CA PHE A 253 -32.04 -18.84 6.68
C PHE A 253 -33.09 -19.90 6.88
N GLU A 254 -32.71 -21.08 7.39
CA GLU A 254 -33.60 -22.20 7.66
C GLU A 254 -33.19 -22.91 8.95
N ASN A 255 -34.16 -23.31 9.76
CA ASN A 255 -33.91 -24.05 11.01
C ASN A 255 -32.89 -23.40 11.94
N ASN A 256 -32.93 -22.06 12.14
CA ASN A 256 -31.99 -21.26 12.90
C ASN A 256 -30.55 -21.25 12.39
N VAL A 257 -30.31 -21.71 11.17
CA VAL A 257 -29.01 -21.67 10.51
C VAL A 257 -29.06 -20.70 9.34
N PHE A 258 -28.16 -19.70 9.33
CA PHE A 258 -27.94 -18.87 8.14
C PHE A 258 -26.84 -19.50 7.29
N THR A 259 -27.12 -19.76 6.03
CA THR A 259 -26.17 -20.31 5.05
C THR A 259 -25.87 -19.27 3.99
N LEU A 260 -24.61 -18.82 3.91
CA LEU A 260 -24.10 -17.94 2.86
C LEU A 260 -23.41 -18.78 1.78
N THR A 261 -23.90 -18.73 0.55
CA THR A 261 -23.25 -19.31 -0.61
C THR A 261 -22.53 -18.23 -1.39
N VAL A 262 -21.22 -18.38 -1.57
CA VAL A 262 -20.39 -17.42 -2.33
C VAL A 262 -19.79 -18.10 -3.55
N LYS A 263 -19.93 -17.48 -4.73
CA LYS A 263 -19.24 -17.85 -5.96
C LYS A 263 -18.33 -16.71 -6.40
N GLN A 264 -17.15 -17.01 -6.93
CA GLN A 264 -16.25 -16.02 -7.52
C GLN A 264 -16.11 -16.23 -9.02
N SER A 265 -15.90 -15.12 -9.76
CA SER A 265 -15.74 -15.13 -11.22
C SER A 265 -14.39 -15.71 -11.68
N MET A 266 -13.33 -15.58 -10.88
CA MET A 266 -11.94 -15.87 -11.28
C MET A 266 -11.70 -17.36 -11.60
N ASN A 267 -10.81 -17.59 -12.58
CA ASN A 267 -10.32 -18.90 -12.95
C ASN A 267 -8.82 -18.78 -13.36
N PRO A 268 -7.89 -19.35 -12.58
CA PRO A 268 -8.11 -20.12 -11.34
C PRO A 268 -8.76 -19.29 -10.23
N PRO A 269 -9.41 -19.96 -9.23
CA PRO A 269 -10.03 -19.23 -8.12
C PRO A 269 -8.97 -18.56 -7.24
N PHE A 270 -9.26 -17.33 -6.80
CA PHE A 270 -8.41 -16.59 -5.89
C PHE A 270 -8.68 -16.97 -4.43
N HIS A 271 -7.69 -16.79 -3.58
CA HIS A 271 -7.87 -16.80 -2.14
C HIS A 271 -8.32 -15.40 -1.70
N ILE A 272 -9.61 -15.26 -1.37
CA ILE A 272 -10.23 -13.97 -1.03
C ILE A 272 -10.61 -13.97 0.46
N PRO A 273 -10.07 -13.04 1.28
CA PRO A 273 -10.58 -12.76 2.60
C PRO A 273 -11.90 -11.98 2.47
N LEU A 274 -13.00 -12.54 2.90
CA LEU A 274 -14.32 -11.93 2.85
C LEU A 274 -14.77 -11.59 4.26
N ALA A 275 -14.72 -10.31 4.63
CA ALA A 275 -15.28 -9.84 5.89
C ALA A 275 -16.81 -9.82 5.82
N VAL A 276 -17.45 -10.46 6.77
CA VAL A 276 -18.91 -10.51 6.89
C VAL A 276 -19.35 -10.08 8.28
N LYS A 277 -20.52 -9.43 8.34
CA LYS A 277 -21.21 -9.14 9.59
C LYS A 277 -22.60 -9.78 9.54
N ILE A 278 -22.90 -10.64 10.51
CA ILE A 278 -24.16 -11.34 10.63
C ILE A 278 -24.69 -11.10 12.05
N GLY A 279 -25.71 -10.26 12.18
CA GLY A 279 -26.11 -9.72 13.48
C GLY A 279 -24.97 -8.96 14.11
N GLU A 280 -24.57 -9.34 15.33
CA GLU A 280 -23.42 -8.75 16.05
C GLU A 280 -22.10 -9.50 15.81
N ARG A 281 -22.14 -10.62 15.09
CA ARG A 281 -20.93 -11.43 14.79
C ARG A 281 -20.21 -10.87 13.57
N GLU A 282 -18.93 -10.56 13.74
CA GLU A 282 -18.03 -10.20 12.64
C GLU A 282 -17.00 -11.33 12.43
N GLU A 283 -16.81 -11.72 11.18
CA GLU A 283 -15.89 -12.83 10.82
C GLU A 283 -15.23 -12.57 9.46
N VAL A 284 -13.98 -13.01 9.30
CA VAL A 284 -13.29 -13.04 7.99
C VAL A 284 -13.34 -14.46 7.45
N LEU A 285 -14.11 -14.65 6.40
CA LEU A 285 -14.24 -15.94 5.71
C LEU A 285 -13.14 -16.11 4.67
N SER A 286 -12.58 -17.30 4.62
CA SER A 286 -11.55 -17.67 3.63
C SER A 286 -12.22 -18.35 2.43
N LEU A 287 -12.33 -17.63 1.29
CA LEU A 287 -12.85 -18.16 0.04
C LEU A 287 -11.68 -18.59 -0.87
N ARG A 288 -11.47 -19.91 -0.99
CA ARG A 288 -10.41 -20.50 -1.82
C ARG A 288 -10.93 -21.28 -3.03
N LYS A 289 -12.24 -21.52 -3.09
CA LYS A 289 -12.89 -22.32 -4.13
C LYS A 289 -13.72 -21.45 -5.05
N LYS A 290 -14.01 -21.94 -6.26
CA LYS A 290 -14.92 -21.28 -7.21
C LYS A 290 -16.28 -21.01 -6.59
N LYS A 291 -16.76 -21.93 -5.72
CA LYS A 291 -17.99 -21.82 -4.94
C LYS A 291 -17.77 -22.43 -3.56
N LYS A 292 -18.24 -21.76 -2.51
CA LYS A 292 -18.21 -22.26 -1.13
C LYS A 292 -19.47 -21.86 -0.38
N LYS A 293 -19.92 -22.74 0.52
CA LYS A 293 -20.98 -22.46 1.49
C LYS A 293 -20.36 -22.28 2.87
N PHE A 294 -20.90 -21.32 3.61
CA PHE A 294 -20.56 -21.02 5.00
C PHE A 294 -21.85 -21.07 5.82
N SER A 295 -21.84 -21.71 6.97
CA SER A 295 -23.02 -21.86 7.83
C SER A 295 -22.77 -21.22 9.19
N PHE A 296 -23.79 -20.53 9.71
CA PHE A 296 -23.75 -19.76 10.94
C PHE A 296 -25.00 -20.12 11.77
N GLU A 297 -24.79 -20.57 13.02
CA GLU A 297 -25.82 -20.91 14.01
C GLU A 297 -26.15 -19.72 14.89
#